data_15f5e9b06ad22c6633c17a356ecd64d1
#
_entry.id   15f5e9b06ad22c6633c17a356ecd64d1
#
_cell.length_a   1.000
_cell.length_b   1.000
_cell.length_c   1.000
_cell.angle_alpha   90.00
_cell.angle_beta   90.00
_cell.angle_gamma   90.00
#
_symmetry.space_group_name_H-M   'P 1'
#
loop_
_entity.id
_entity.type
_entity.pdbx_description
1 polymer ?
#
loop_
_entity_poly.entity_id
_entity_poly.type
_entity_poly.pdbx_seq_one_letter_code
_entity_poly.pdbx_strand_id
1 'polypeptide(L)'
;MEYEIVGRAPQQEVHTMSESVVYFTDFRCPVGTSLTDKLRRLCVAAGIKNIEMDGRFVAIKMHFGELGNLAFLRPNYARVVADLCREQGGLPFLTDCNTLYPGSRKNALEHLDCAQQNGFWPMTTGCQILIGDGLRGTDEVEVPVPNGEYCKTAKIGRAIMDADIFISLTHFKGHEMTGFGGAIKNIGMGCGSRAGKMDQHSSGKPGVQKGLCRGCRKCATECGSDAISYGEDRKAV
;
A
#
# COMPACT_ATOMS: atom_id res chain seq x y z
N MET A 1 -48.36 -32.18 36.96
CA MET A 1 -47.38 -32.42 35.88
C MET A 1 -47.12 -31.08 35.24
N GLU A 2 -46.09 -30.38 35.75
CA GLU A 2 -45.64 -29.10 35.23
C GLU A 2 -44.70 -29.34 34.06
N TYR A 3 -44.97 -28.72 32.92
CA TYR A 3 -44.07 -28.72 31.76
C TYR A 3 -43.13 -27.54 31.86
N GLU A 4 -41.83 -27.80 32.06
CA GLU A 4 -40.75 -26.80 31.95
C GLU A 4 -40.65 -26.26 30.53
N ILE A 5 -40.68 -24.96 30.41
CA ILE A 5 -40.44 -24.22 29.16
C ILE A 5 -38.93 -24.17 28.96
N VAL A 6 -38.42 -24.93 28.00
CA VAL A 6 -37.03 -24.90 27.55
C VAL A 6 -36.69 -23.50 27.03
N GLY A 7 -35.64 -22.93 27.61
CA GLY A 7 -35.19 -21.57 27.34
C GLY A 7 -34.89 -21.30 25.85
N ARG A 8 -35.30 -20.14 25.39
CA ARG A 8 -34.92 -19.57 24.08
C ARG A 8 -33.40 -19.38 24.04
N ALA A 9 -32.79 -19.90 22.97
CA ALA A 9 -31.41 -19.59 22.63
C ALA A 9 -31.22 -18.07 22.50
N PRO A 10 -30.06 -17.53 22.91
CA PRO A 10 -29.81 -16.10 22.79
C PRO A 10 -29.90 -15.71 21.31
N GLN A 11 -30.76 -14.72 21.02
CA GLN A 11 -30.83 -14.07 19.73
C GLN A 11 -29.47 -13.41 19.48
N GLN A 12 -28.75 -13.88 18.46
CA GLN A 12 -27.59 -13.15 17.93
C GLN A 12 -28.10 -11.75 17.51
N GLU A 13 -27.57 -10.71 18.14
CA GLU A 13 -27.73 -9.35 17.69
C GLU A 13 -27.14 -9.28 16.27
N VAL A 14 -28.01 -9.14 15.28
CA VAL A 14 -27.62 -8.79 13.93
C VAL A 14 -27.15 -7.34 14.00
N HIS A 15 -25.85 -7.12 14.13
CA HIS A 15 -25.27 -5.80 13.90
C HIS A 15 -25.60 -5.41 12.44
N THR A 16 -26.64 -4.62 12.25
CA THR A 16 -26.88 -3.93 10.99
C THR A 16 -25.69 -3.00 10.78
N MET A 17 -24.78 -3.40 9.89
CA MET A 17 -23.69 -2.53 9.45
C MET A 17 -24.33 -1.29 8.83
N SER A 18 -24.07 -0.13 9.40
CA SER A 18 -24.49 1.13 8.79
C SER A 18 -23.80 1.25 7.43
N GLU A 19 -24.57 1.64 6.40
CA GLU A 19 -24.00 1.86 5.07
C GLU A 19 -22.87 2.88 5.16
N SER A 20 -21.72 2.56 4.52
CA SER A 20 -20.58 3.47 4.49
C SER A 20 -20.88 4.66 3.57
N VAL A 21 -20.70 5.87 4.08
CA VAL A 21 -20.88 7.09 3.30
C VAL A 21 -19.68 7.31 2.39
N VAL A 22 -19.91 7.46 1.09
CA VAL A 22 -18.90 7.78 0.08
C VAL A 22 -19.05 9.22 -0.35
N TYR A 23 -17.98 10.00 -0.24
CA TYR A 23 -17.92 11.39 -0.68
C TYR A 23 -17.29 11.44 -2.07
N PHE A 24 -17.97 12.08 -3.02
CA PHE A 24 -17.57 12.16 -4.42
C PHE A 24 -17.53 13.59 -4.92
N THR A 25 -16.58 13.90 -5.79
CA THR A 25 -16.55 15.11 -6.61
C THR A 25 -16.05 14.79 -8.00
N ASP A 26 -16.56 15.49 -9.01
CA ASP A 26 -16.10 15.37 -10.39
C ASP A 26 -14.86 16.24 -10.68
N PHE A 27 -14.33 16.18 -11.92
CA PHE A 27 -13.20 16.99 -12.36
C PHE A 27 -13.57 18.36 -12.95
N ARG A 28 -14.85 18.74 -12.98
CA ARG A 28 -15.29 20.04 -13.47
C ARG A 28 -14.88 21.11 -12.49
N CYS A 29 -14.18 22.13 -12.99
CA CYS A 29 -13.75 23.28 -12.18
C CYS A 29 -14.37 24.56 -12.75
N PRO A 30 -15.32 25.20 -12.04
CA PRO A 30 -15.75 26.57 -12.37
C PRO A 30 -14.58 27.54 -12.27
N VAL A 31 -14.70 28.69 -12.95
CA VAL A 31 -13.71 29.78 -12.85
C VAL A 31 -13.49 30.17 -11.38
N GLY A 32 -12.23 30.29 -10.98
CA GLY A 32 -11.86 30.60 -9.60
C GLY A 32 -11.83 29.40 -8.62
N THR A 33 -12.01 28.17 -9.13
CA THR A 33 -11.88 26.94 -8.33
C THR A 33 -10.87 26.01 -8.98
N SER A 34 -10.02 25.37 -8.18
CA SER A 34 -9.04 24.37 -8.64
C SER A 34 -9.45 22.95 -8.20
N LEU A 35 -8.82 21.92 -8.80
CA LEU A 35 -8.99 20.54 -8.36
C LEU A 35 -8.47 20.32 -6.94
N THR A 36 -7.43 21.04 -6.54
CA THR A 36 -6.89 21.00 -5.19
C THR A 36 -7.85 21.60 -4.16
N ASP A 37 -8.54 22.70 -4.50
CA ASP A 37 -9.60 23.23 -3.63
C ASP A 37 -10.78 22.27 -3.48
N LYS A 38 -11.14 21.59 -4.56
CA LYS A 38 -12.21 20.57 -4.53
C LYS A 38 -11.81 19.38 -3.67
N LEU A 39 -10.56 18.87 -3.80
CA LEU A 39 -10.06 17.80 -2.94
C LEU A 39 -10.08 18.23 -1.48
N ARG A 40 -9.59 19.44 -1.16
CA ARG A 40 -9.60 19.95 0.20
C ARG A 40 -11.00 19.96 0.79
N ARG A 41 -11.98 20.52 0.07
CA ARG A 41 -13.39 20.55 0.49
C ARG A 41 -13.97 19.14 0.67
N LEU A 42 -13.61 18.21 -0.24
CA LEU A 42 -14.05 16.82 -0.16
C LEU A 42 -13.51 16.12 1.10
N CYS A 43 -12.21 16.27 1.39
CA CYS A 43 -11.59 15.72 2.60
C CYS A 43 -12.22 16.30 3.87
N VAL A 44 -12.50 17.60 3.90
CA VAL A 44 -13.18 18.24 5.04
C VAL A 44 -14.60 17.71 5.21
N ALA A 45 -15.37 17.61 4.13
CA ALA A 45 -16.72 17.05 4.14
C ALA A 45 -16.72 15.57 4.61
N ALA A 46 -15.70 14.80 4.21
CA ALA A 46 -15.49 13.41 4.62
C ALA A 46 -15.03 13.27 6.10
N GLY A 47 -14.81 14.37 6.79
CA GLY A 47 -14.53 14.34 8.23
C GLY A 47 -13.06 14.28 8.60
N ILE A 48 -12.12 14.61 7.72
CA ILE A 48 -10.68 14.60 8.06
C ILE A 48 -10.36 15.47 9.27
N LYS A 49 -11.14 16.56 9.48
CA LYS A 49 -10.98 17.46 10.62
C LYS A 49 -11.49 16.90 11.96
N ASN A 50 -12.18 15.78 11.93
CA ASN A 50 -12.67 15.09 13.13
C ASN A 50 -11.67 14.08 13.68
N ILE A 51 -10.54 13.89 12.98
CA ILE A 51 -9.47 13.00 13.41
C ILE A 51 -8.54 13.79 14.33
N GLU A 52 -8.35 13.31 15.56
CA GLU A 52 -7.39 13.91 16.50
C GLU A 52 -5.97 13.65 16.00
N MET A 53 -5.27 14.69 15.53
CA MET A 53 -3.94 14.57 14.92
C MET A 53 -2.83 15.29 15.69
N ASP A 54 -3.15 16.08 16.71
CA ASP A 54 -2.16 16.91 17.38
C ASP A 54 -1.01 16.07 17.97
N GLY A 55 0.22 16.41 17.57
CA GLY A 55 1.45 15.70 17.94
C GLY A 55 1.60 14.29 17.40
N ARG A 56 0.71 13.80 16.52
CA ARG A 56 0.69 12.42 16.02
C ARG A 56 1.37 12.27 14.67
N PHE A 57 2.07 11.16 14.48
CA PHE A 57 2.61 10.77 13.17
C PHE A 57 1.50 10.30 12.24
N VAL A 58 1.42 10.93 11.05
CA VAL A 58 0.41 10.62 10.03
C VAL A 58 1.07 10.05 8.80
N ALA A 59 0.94 8.75 8.56
CA ALA A 59 1.43 8.10 7.36
C ALA A 59 0.45 8.31 6.21
N ILE A 60 0.85 9.07 5.19
CA ILE A 60 0.10 9.22 3.94
C ILE A 60 0.67 8.23 2.94
N LYS A 61 0.02 7.07 2.82
CA LYS A 61 0.45 5.99 1.92
C LYS A 61 -0.01 6.26 0.50
N MET A 62 0.93 6.32 -0.41
CA MET A 62 0.66 6.45 -1.82
C MET A 62 1.73 5.74 -2.67
N HIS A 63 1.49 5.66 -3.97
CA HIS A 63 2.43 5.17 -4.95
C HIS A 63 3.10 6.36 -5.64
N PHE A 64 4.43 6.42 -5.62
CA PHE A 64 5.20 7.55 -6.16
C PHE A 64 5.39 7.52 -7.69
N GLY A 65 4.74 6.60 -8.39
CA GLY A 65 4.90 6.40 -9.83
C GLY A 65 6.05 5.44 -10.17
N GLU A 66 6.26 5.24 -11.45
CA GLU A 66 7.42 4.56 -12.05
C GLU A 66 8.06 5.49 -13.05
N LEU A 67 9.38 5.43 -13.21
CA LEU A 67 10.07 6.26 -14.20
C LEU A 67 9.56 5.95 -15.62
N GLY A 68 9.26 7.01 -16.37
CA GLY A 68 8.72 6.92 -17.72
C GLY A 68 7.19 6.75 -17.79
N ASN A 69 6.50 6.50 -16.69
CA ASN A 69 5.04 6.44 -16.63
C ASN A 69 4.48 7.66 -15.89
N LEU A 70 3.64 8.46 -16.56
CA LEU A 70 3.05 9.68 -16.00
C LEU A 70 1.64 9.46 -15.40
N ALA A 71 1.12 8.23 -15.44
CA ALA A 71 -0.20 7.90 -14.91
C ALA A 71 -0.14 7.57 -13.41
N PHE A 72 0.11 8.58 -12.59
CA PHE A 72 0.11 8.51 -11.12
C PHE A 72 -0.53 9.76 -10.52
N LEU A 73 -0.88 9.73 -9.25
CA LEU A 73 -1.39 10.90 -8.53
C LEU A 73 -0.31 11.97 -8.45
N ARG A 74 -0.68 13.21 -8.79
CA ARG A 74 0.24 14.34 -8.77
C ARG A 74 0.64 14.72 -7.34
N PRO A 75 1.88 15.21 -7.12
CA PRO A 75 2.33 15.69 -5.80
C PRO A 75 1.43 16.76 -5.18
N ASN A 76 0.76 17.58 -6.01
CA ASN A 76 -0.21 18.59 -5.59
C ASN A 76 -1.34 18.02 -4.73
N TYR A 77 -1.83 16.80 -5.02
CA TYR A 77 -2.87 16.16 -4.20
C TYR A 77 -2.32 15.70 -2.86
N ALA A 78 -1.09 15.17 -2.83
CA ALA A 78 -0.40 14.83 -1.59
C ALA A 78 -0.21 16.06 -0.70
N ARG A 79 0.15 17.22 -1.30
CA ARG A 79 0.29 18.49 -0.61
C ARG A 79 -0.99 18.90 0.11
N VAL A 80 -2.15 18.82 -0.53
CA VAL A 80 -3.44 19.16 0.09
C VAL A 80 -3.70 18.33 1.34
N VAL A 81 -3.44 17.02 1.27
CA VAL A 81 -3.65 16.11 2.41
C VAL A 81 -2.66 16.40 3.53
N ALA A 82 -1.38 16.60 3.19
CA ALA A 82 -0.34 16.93 4.16
C ALA A 82 -0.62 18.25 4.89
N ASP A 83 -1.07 19.28 4.16
CA ASP A 83 -1.42 20.57 4.75
C ASP A 83 -2.64 20.45 5.69
N LEU A 84 -3.67 19.67 5.32
CA LEU A 84 -4.81 19.39 6.19
C LEU A 84 -4.41 18.68 7.49
N CYS A 85 -3.45 17.75 7.43
CA CYS A 85 -2.91 17.10 8.63
C CYS A 85 -2.15 18.09 9.54
N ARG A 86 -1.31 18.93 8.94
CA ARG A 86 -0.54 19.94 9.69
C ARG A 86 -1.41 21.00 10.34
N GLU A 87 -2.47 21.43 9.67
CA GLU A 87 -3.43 22.37 10.22
C GLU A 87 -4.08 21.89 11.52
N GLN A 88 -4.03 20.59 11.76
CA GLN A 88 -4.53 19.94 12.98
C GLN A 88 -3.40 19.50 13.92
N GLY A 89 -2.19 20.03 13.76
CA GLY A 89 -1.05 19.72 14.61
C GLY A 89 -0.39 18.35 14.31
N GLY A 90 -0.82 17.63 13.27
CA GLY A 90 -0.26 16.35 12.89
C GLY A 90 1.14 16.46 12.24
N LEU A 91 1.91 15.39 12.32
CA LEU A 91 3.25 15.23 11.74
C LEU A 91 3.17 14.32 10.51
N PRO A 92 2.72 14.82 9.33
CA PRO A 92 2.54 14.00 8.15
C PRO A 92 3.86 13.65 7.47
N PHE A 93 3.92 12.45 6.92
CA PHE A 93 4.95 12.01 5.99
C PHE A 93 4.33 11.16 4.88
N LEU A 94 4.91 11.23 3.68
CA LEU A 94 4.55 10.34 2.58
C LEU A 94 5.32 9.04 2.69
N THR A 95 4.67 7.92 2.36
CA THR A 95 5.31 6.61 2.45
C THR A 95 4.84 5.64 1.36
N ASP A 96 5.72 4.73 0.99
CA ASP A 96 5.49 3.52 0.22
C ASP A 96 6.53 2.47 0.68
N CYS A 97 6.35 1.20 0.34
CA CYS A 97 7.34 0.15 0.55
C CYS A 97 7.99 -0.28 -0.77
N ASN A 98 9.23 -0.78 -0.66
CA ASN A 98 10.02 -1.22 -1.82
C ASN A 98 9.32 -2.32 -2.62
N THR A 99 9.64 -2.41 -3.92
CA THR A 99 9.05 -3.40 -4.82
C THR A 99 9.84 -4.71 -4.85
N LEU A 100 9.19 -5.79 -5.30
CA LEU A 100 9.83 -7.09 -5.57
C LEU A 100 10.45 -7.16 -6.96
N TYR A 101 9.77 -6.57 -7.94
CA TYR A 101 10.19 -6.64 -9.34
C TYR A 101 11.34 -5.69 -9.66
N PRO A 102 12.12 -5.96 -10.71
CA PRO A 102 13.13 -5.04 -11.21
C PRO A 102 12.49 -3.70 -11.60
N GLY A 103 13.14 -2.61 -11.25
CA GLY A 103 12.65 -1.26 -11.50
C GLY A 103 13.36 -0.26 -10.60
N SER A 104 12.85 0.96 -10.58
CA SER A 104 13.46 2.09 -9.88
C SER A 104 13.04 2.22 -8.41
N ARG A 105 12.41 1.20 -7.82
CA ARG A 105 11.91 1.25 -6.43
C ARG A 105 12.24 -0.01 -5.62
N LYS A 106 13.35 -0.68 -5.92
CA LYS A 106 13.74 -1.96 -5.26
C LYS A 106 14.49 -1.78 -3.94
N ASN A 107 15.00 -0.59 -3.65
CA ASN A 107 15.61 -0.19 -2.37
C ASN A 107 15.29 1.27 -2.08
N ALA A 108 15.49 1.72 -0.84
CA ALA A 108 15.06 3.05 -0.42
C ALA A 108 15.72 4.19 -1.21
N LEU A 109 16.98 4.06 -1.61
CA LEU A 109 17.67 5.13 -2.33
C LEU A 109 17.10 5.29 -3.74
N GLU A 110 17.02 4.21 -4.50
CA GLU A 110 16.40 4.23 -5.83
C GLU A 110 14.92 4.63 -5.77
N HIS A 111 14.21 4.21 -4.71
CA HIS A 111 12.81 4.55 -4.51
C HIS A 111 12.62 6.06 -4.24
N LEU A 112 13.48 6.66 -3.42
CA LEU A 112 13.49 8.10 -3.19
C LEU A 112 13.87 8.87 -4.45
N ASP A 113 14.87 8.41 -5.21
CA ASP A 113 15.25 9.01 -6.48
C ASP A 113 14.09 8.98 -7.48
N CYS A 114 13.39 7.85 -7.58
CA CYS A 114 12.20 7.71 -8.40
C CYS A 114 11.08 8.69 -7.96
N ALA A 115 10.82 8.78 -6.66
CA ALA A 115 9.84 9.71 -6.11
C ALA A 115 10.20 11.16 -6.47
N GLN A 116 11.46 11.53 -6.32
CA GLN A 116 11.97 12.87 -6.63
C GLN A 116 11.84 13.20 -8.11
N GLN A 117 12.23 12.31 -9.01
CA GLN A 117 12.09 12.49 -10.46
C GLN A 117 10.62 12.62 -10.89
N ASN A 118 9.70 11.99 -10.16
CA ASN A 118 8.26 12.14 -10.34
C ASN A 118 7.66 13.36 -9.62
N GLY A 119 8.51 14.23 -9.05
CA GLY A 119 8.12 15.51 -8.45
C GLY A 119 7.72 15.45 -6.98
N PHE A 120 7.90 14.32 -6.30
CA PHE A 120 7.64 14.19 -4.87
C PHE A 120 8.86 14.63 -4.05
N TRP A 121 8.86 15.89 -3.63
CA TRP A 121 9.87 16.49 -2.77
C TRP A 121 9.23 17.11 -1.55
N PRO A 122 9.92 17.24 -0.42
CA PRO A 122 9.38 17.96 0.72
C PRO A 122 8.90 19.36 0.39
N MET A 123 9.56 20.05 -0.53
CA MET A 123 9.15 21.38 -1.00
C MET A 123 7.84 21.37 -1.80
N THR A 124 7.58 20.33 -2.60
CA THR A 124 6.37 20.22 -3.40
C THR A 124 5.21 19.62 -2.61
N THR A 125 5.48 18.61 -1.79
CA THR A 125 4.47 17.86 -1.05
C THR A 125 4.20 18.41 0.35
N GLY A 126 5.07 19.28 0.84
CA GLY A 126 4.96 19.88 2.16
C GLY A 126 5.34 18.95 3.31
N CYS A 127 5.77 17.72 3.13
CA CYS A 127 6.20 16.79 4.17
C CYS A 127 7.33 15.89 3.69
N GLN A 128 8.00 15.22 4.62
CA GLN A 128 9.10 14.30 4.32
C GLN A 128 8.57 13.02 3.67
N ILE A 129 9.48 12.29 3.01
CA ILE A 129 9.22 10.97 2.45
C ILE A 129 10.03 9.94 3.22
N LEU A 130 9.36 8.91 3.72
CA LEU A 130 10.00 7.77 4.38
C LEU A 130 9.62 6.49 3.64
N ILE A 131 10.61 5.67 3.29
CA ILE A 131 10.35 4.35 2.72
C ILE A 131 10.02 3.41 3.88
N GLY A 132 8.80 2.89 3.87
CA GLY A 132 8.15 2.25 5.01
C GLY A 132 8.83 0.99 5.52
N ASP A 133 9.51 0.24 4.64
CA ASP A 133 10.22 -1.01 4.92
C ASP A 133 11.76 -0.87 4.92
N GLY A 134 12.26 0.36 5.09
CA GLY A 134 13.67 0.66 5.25
C GLY A 134 14.52 0.50 3.99
N LEU A 135 15.86 0.52 4.19
CA LEU A 135 16.83 0.60 3.10
C LEU A 135 16.68 -0.55 2.08
N ARG A 136 16.51 -1.77 2.56
CA ARG A 136 16.49 -3.00 1.74
C ARG A 136 15.11 -3.65 1.64
N GLY A 137 14.07 -3.03 2.19
CA GLY A 137 12.73 -3.61 2.24
C GLY A 137 12.55 -4.72 3.27
N THR A 138 13.36 -4.71 4.32
CA THR A 138 13.40 -5.75 5.36
C THR A 138 13.05 -5.23 6.75
N ASP A 139 12.80 -3.94 6.91
CA ASP A 139 12.37 -3.36 8.17
C ASP A 139 10.84 -3.47 8.29
N GLU A 140 10.39 -4.47 9.05
CA GLU A 140 8.99 -4.91 9.06
C GLU A 140 8.48 -5.23 10.46
N VAL A 141 7.17 -5.20 10.59
CA VAL A 141 6.42 -5.72 11.73
C VAL A 141 5.53 -6.86 11.25
N GLU A 142 5.58 -7.99 11.93
CA GLU A 142 4.70 -9.11 11.64
C GLU A 142 3.40 -8.97 12.44
N VAL A 143 2.27 -8.99 11.73
CA VAL A 143 0.93 -8.84 12.31
C VAL A 143 0.11 -10.09 12.02
N PRO A 144 -0.52 -10.72 13.03
CA PRO A 144 -1.37 -11.88 12.81
C PRO A 144 -2.63 -11.53 12.02
N VAL A 145 -3.04 -12.44 11.11
CA VAL A 145 -4.29 -12.35 10.34
C VAL A 145 -5.18 -13.54 10.72
N PRO A 146 -5.95 -13.45 11.81
CA PRO A 146 -6.65 -14.61 12.41
C PRO A 146 -7.58 -15.33 11.44
N ASN A 147 -8.25 -14.62 10.55
CA ASN A 147 -9.19 -15.16 9.57
C ASN A 147 -8.58 -15.30 8.17
N GLY A 148 -7.26 -15.16 8.03
CA GLY A 148 -6.59 -15.28 6.75
C GLY A 148 -6.67 -16.71 6.23
N GLU A 149 -7.14 -16.90 5.01
CA GLU A 149 -7.18 -18.22 4.37
C GLU A 149 -5.78 -18.63 3.90
N TYR A 150 -5.12 -17.76 3.16
CA TYR A 150 -3.80 -18.01 2.54
C TYR A 150 -2.63 -17.46 3.36
N CYS A 151 -2.78 -16.25 3.91
CA CYS A 151 -1.76 -15.62 4.75
C CYS A 151 -2.23 -15.61 6.21
N LYS A 152 -1.46 -16.23 7.10
CA LYS A 152 -1.74 -16.25 8.55
C LYS A 152 -1.13 -15.04 9.27
N THR A 153 -0.11 -14.43 8.66
CA THR A 153 0.55 -13.22 9.13
C THR A 153 0.73 -12.25 7.97
N ALA A 154 0.78 -10.96 8.26
CA ALA A 154 1.11 -9.90 7.33
C ALA A 154 2.39 -9.21 7.81
N LYS A 155 3.41 -9.07 6.94
CA LYS A 155 4.65 -8.37 7.21
C LYS A 155 4.56 -6.97 6.61
N ILE A 156 4.40 -5.98 7.47
CA ILE A 156 4.12 -4.59 7.10
C ILE A 156 5.34 -3.73 7.40
N GLY A 157 5.65 -2.77 6.52
CA GLY A 157 6.75 -1.85 6.71
C GLY A 157 6.67 -1.11 8.06
N ARG A 158 7.79 -1.08 8.79
CA ARG A 158 7.86 -0.55 10.16
C ARG A 158 7.37 0.88 10.27
N ALA A 159 7.84 1.79 9.42
CA ALA A 159 7.44 3.19 9.53
C ALA A 159 5.93 3.41 9.35
N ILE A 160 5.23 2.50 8.66
CA ILE A 160 3.77 2.52 8.53
C ILE A 160 3.12 2.07 9.86
N MET A 161 3.69 1.05 10.50
CA MET A 161 3.17 0.53 11.77
C MET A 161 3.48 1.42 12.96
N ASP A 162 4.54 2.22 12.88
CA ASP A 162 4.91 3.20 13.92
C ASP A 162 4.09 4.49 13.84
N ALA A 163 3.32 4.70 12.76
CA ALA A 163 2.44 5.85 12.63
C ALA A 163 1.16 5.67 13.45
N ASP A 164 0.69 6.77 14.06
CA ASP A 164 -0.55 6.80 14.85
C ASP A 164 -1.79 6.83 13.96
N ILE A 165 -1.66 7.44 12.77
CA ILE A 165 -2.74 7.65 11.82
C ILE A 165 -2.28 7.23 10.43
N PHE A 166 -3.16 6.53 9.73
CA PHE A 166 -2.91 6.06 8.38
C PHE A 166 -3.94 6.64 7.39
N ILE A 167 -3.45 7.28 6.34
CA ILE A 167 -4.27 7.80 5.23
C ILE A 167 -3.82 7.16 3.93
N SER A 168 -4.74 6.47 3.23
CA SER A 168 -4.46 5.91 1.90
C SER A 168 -4.85 6.92 0.81
N LEU A 169 -3.84 7.48 0.13
CA LEU A 169 -4.04 8.34 -1.04
C LEU A 169 -3.76 7.50 -2.30
N THR A 170 -4.83 7.10 -2.98
CA THR A 170 -4.77 6.02 -3.96
C THR A 170 -5.12 6.45 -5.36
N HIS A 171 -4.29 6.05 -6.33
CA HIS A 171 -4.59 6.10 -7.75
C HIS A 171 -5.40 4.86 -8.15
N PHE A 172 -6.64 5.07 -8.62
CA PHE A 172 -7.46 4.00 -9.19
C PHE A 172 -7.08 3.76 -10.65
N LYS A 173 -6.75 2.52 -11.01
CA LYS A 173 -6.30 2.15 -12.35
C LYS A 173 -6.66 0.71 -12.73
N GLY A 174 -6.59 0.38 -14.01
CA GLY A 174 -6.64 -1.00 -14.48
C GLY A 174 -5.48 -1.86 -13.94
N HIS A 175 -5.69 -3.15 -13.84
CA HIS A 175 -4.67 -4.13 -13.45
C HIS A 175 -4.87 -5.45 -14.20
N GLU A 176 -3.80 -5.99 -14.78
CA GLU A 176 -3.81 -7.17 -15.65
C GLU A 176 -4.31 -8.45 -14.97
N MET A 177 -3.97 -8.66 -13.68
CA MET A 177 -4.34 -9.88 -12.97
C MET A 177 -5.62 -9.75 -12.14
N THR A 178 -5.93 -8.55 -11.62
CA THR A 178 -7.04 -8.33 -10.68
C THR A 178 -8.16 -7.47 -11.27
N GLY A 179 -8.10 -7.14 -12.56
CA GLY A 179 -9.03 -6.24 -13.23
C GLY A 179 -8.76 -4.78 -12.93
N PHE A 180 -8.64 -4.40 -11.65
CA PHE A 180 -8.28 -3.04 -11.23
C PHE A 180 -7.39 -3.06 -9.98
N GLY A 181 -6.67 -1.94 -9.77
CA GLY A 181 -5.91 -1.64 -8.57
C GLY A 181 -6.40 -0.33 -7.97
N GLY A 182 -6.73 -0.35 -6.68
CA GLY A 182 -7.23 0.80 -5.94
C GLY A 182 -6.77 0.77 -4.49
N ALA A 183 -7.60 1.25 -3.56
CA ALA A 183 -7.26 1.37 -2.15
C ALA A 183 -6.83 0.04 -1.51
N ILE A 184 -7.57 -1.04 -1.74
CA ILE A 184 -7.24 -2.37 -1.19
C ILE A 184 -5.83 -2.81 -1.62
N LYS A 185 -5.45 -2.62 -2.89
CA LYS A 185 -4.11 -2.97 -3.37
C LYS A 185 -3.04 -2.02 -2.84
N ASN A 186 -3.32 -0.72 -2.77
CA ASN A 186 -2.41 0.27 -2.21
C ASN A 186 -2.09 -0.02 -0.73
N ILE A 187 -3.05 -0.54 0.01
CA ILE A 187 -2.88 -0.95 1.41
C ILE A 187 -2.29 -2.36 1.48
N GLY A 188 -3.01 -3.37 1.01
CA GLY A 188 -2.67 -4.78 1.20
C GLY A 188 -1.32 -5.16 0.63
N MET A 189 -1.07 -4.83 -0.65
CA MET A 189 0.22 -5.09 -1.29
C MET A 189 1.22 -3.96 -1.02
N GLY A 190 0.76 -2.71 -1.05
CA GLY A 190 1.62 -1.53 -0.99
C GLY A 190 2.30 -1.34 0.37
N CYS A 191 1.65 -1.66 1.48
CA CYS A 191 2.23 -1.55 2.83
C CYS A 191 3.08 -2.75 3.23
N GLY A 192 3.01 -3.87 2.50
CA GLY A 192 3.84 -5.03 2.76
C GLY A 192 5.34 -4.72 2.56
N SER A 193 6.19 -5.26 3.43
CA SER A 193 7.62 -5.35 3.18
C SER A 193 7.92 -6.22 1.95
N ARG A 194 9.17 -6.31 1.52
CA ARG A 194 9.52 -7.25 0.44
C ARG A 194 9.14 -8.69 0.79
N ALA A 195 9.39 -9.15 2.01
CA ALA A 195 8.97 -10.48 2.46
C ALA A 195 7.43 -10.60 2.51
N GLY A 196 6.73 -9.60 3.01
CA GLY A 196 5.25 -9.58 3.02
C GLY A 196 4.64 -9.61 1.63
N LYS A 197 5.22 -8.89 0.67
CA LYS A 197 4.82 -8.96 -0.74
C LYS A 197 5.10 -10.35 -1.33
N MET A 198 6.24 -10.96 -0.98
CA MET A 198 6.59 -12.32 -1.41
C MET A 198 5.58 -13.35 -0.89
N ASP A 199 5.22 -13.27 0.38
CA ASP A 199 4.24 -14.19 0.99
C ASP A 199 2.88 -14.11 0.28
N GLN A 200 2.43 -12.92 -0.10
CA GLN A 200 1.19 -12.71 -0.84
C GLN A 200 1.24 -13.23 -2.29
N HIS A 201 2.43 -13.30 -2.89
CA HIS A 201 2.64 -13.81 -4.25
C HIS A 201 3.01 -15.30 -4.28
N SER A 202 3.26 -15.95 -3.14
CA SER A 202 3.84 -17.29 -3.05
C SER A 202 2.86 -18.45 -3.26
N SER A 203 1.62 -18.20 -3.61
CA SER A 203 0.65 -19.25 -3.96
C SER A 203 1.08 -20.11 -5.17
N GLY A 204 1.99 -19.59 -6.00
CA GLY A 204 2.66 -20.33 -7.07
C GLY A 204 4.17 -20.36 -6.79
N LYS A 205 4.69 -21.44 -6.17
CA LYS A 205 6.15 -21.64 -6.09
C LYS A 205 6.64 -22.20 -7.42
N PRO A 206 7.38 -21.41 -8.23
CA PRO A 206 7.98 -21.94 -9.43
C PRO A 206 8.98 -23.05 -9.06
N GLY A 207 8.95 -24.13 -9.79
CA GLY A 207 9.84 -25.26 -9.58
C GLY A 207 10.50 -25.67 -10.90
N VAL A 208 11.67 -26.29 -10.82
CA VAL A 208 12.39 -26.78 -11.98
C VAL A 208 12.17 -28.29 -12.15
N GLN A 209 11.63 -28.68 -13.31
CA GLN A 209 11.62 -30.09 -13.71
C GLN A 209 13.01 -30.50 -14.17
N LYS A 210 13.83 -31.05 -13.28
CA LYS A 210 15.24 -31.38 -13.55
C LYS A 210 15.43 -32.24 -14.81
N GLY A 211 14.48 -33.14 -15.14
CA GLY A 211 14.52 -33.96 -16.31
C GLY A 211 14.44 -33.19 -17.64
N LEU A 212 13.78 -32.03 -17.64
CA LEU A 212 13.62 -31.16 -18.82
C LEU A 212 14.62 -30.00 -18.82
N CYS A 213 15.30 -29.74 -17.72
CA CYS A 213 16.27 -28.65 -17.65
C CYS A 213 17.51 -28.95 -18.49
N ARG A 214 17.81 -28.07 -19.43
CA ARG A 214 19.01 -28.15 -20.31
C ARG A 214 20.22 -27.37 -19.82
N GLY A 215 20.11 -26.69 -18.66
CA GLY A 215 21.17 -25.85 -18.10
C GLY A 215 21.48 -24.60 -18.92
N CYS A 216 20.58 -24.11 -19.75
CA CYS A 216 20.79 -22.97 -20.65
C CYS A 216 20.85 -21.60 -19.96
N ARG A 217 20.53 -21.53 -18.66
CA ARG A 217 20.56 -20.33 -17.81
C ARG A 217 19.59 -19.19 -18.18
N LYS A 218 18.76 -19.36 -19.19
CA LYS A 218 17.80 -18.33 -19.60
C LYS A 218 16.86 -17.92 -18.46
N CYS A 219 16.44 -18.86 -17.60
CA CYS A 219 15.59 -18.55 -16.46
C CYS A 219 16.29 -17.61 -15.45
N ALA A 220 17.61 -17.70 -15.27
CA ALA A 220 18.34 -16.78 -14.39
C ALA A 220 18.45 -15.37 -14.98
N THR A 221 18.60 -15.24 -16.30
CA THR A 221 18.63 -13.91 -16.95
C THR A 221 17.30 -13.18 -16.86
N GLU A 222 16.19 -13.94 -16.75
CA GLU A 222 14.84 -13.39 -16.60
C GLU A 222 14.43 -13.22 -15.12
N CYS A 223 15.21 -13.76 -14.19
CA CYS A 223 14.90 -13.67 -12.76
C CYS A 223 15.38 -12.36 -12.15
N GLY A 224 14.48 -11.40 -12.00
CA GLY A 224 14.81 -10.10 -11.41
C GLY A 224 15.19 -10.11 -9.92
N SER A 225 15.19 -11.29 -9.26
CA SER A 225 15.52 -11.46 -7.84
C SER A 225 16.78 -12.30 -7.63
N ASP A 226 17.47 -12.70 -8.68
CA ASP A 226 18.65 -13.58 -8.64
C ASP A 226 18.46 -14.85 -7.78
N ALA A 227 17.20 -15.36 -7.77
CA ALA A 227 16.78 -16.45 -6.89
C ALA A 227 17.06 -17.85 -7.47
N ILE A 228 17.63 -17.95 -8.67
CA ILE A 228 17.86 -19.21 -9.35
C ILE A 228 19.33 -19.59 -9.25
N SER A 229 19.61 -20.67 -8.52
CA SER A 229 20.93 -21.28 -8.43
C SER A 229 21.07 -22.47 -9.40
N TYR A 230 22.27 -23.01 -9.53
CA TYR A 230 22.59 -24.14 -10.38
C TYR A 230 23.34 -25.19 -9.59
N GLY A 231 22.90 -26.44 -9.72
CA GLY A 231 23.60 -27.60 -9.19
C GLY A 231 24.88 -27.92 -9.95
N GLU A 232 25.65 -28.91 -9.46
CA GLU A 232 26.86 -29.41 -10.11
C GLU A 232 26.58 -29.96 -11.51
N ASP A 233 25.38 -30.48 -11.73
CA ASP A 233 24.87 -30.93 -13.03
C ASP A 233 24.48 -29.76 -13.96
N ARG A 234 24.77 -28.52 -13.59
CA ARG A 234 24.46 -27.26 -14.28
C ARG A 234 22.93 -27.01 -14.49
N LYS A 235 22.09 -27.81 -13.86
CA LYS A 235 20.63 -27.60 -13.93
C LYS A 235 20.20 -26.59 -12.88
N ALA A 236 19.14 -25.83 -13.20
CA ALA A 236 18.56 -24.87 -12.27
C ALA A 236 17.96 -25.57 -11.05
N VAL A 237 18.07 -24.90 -9.89
CA VAL A 237 17.53 -25.33 -8.60
C VAL A 237 16.65 -24.23 -8.03
#